data_e1aafe8529e681bfe09c2f7ea46cf1a6
#
_entry.id   e1aafe8529e681bfe09c2f7ea46cf1a6
#
_cell.length_a   1.000
_cell.length_b   1.000
_cell.length_c   1.000
_cell.angle_alpha   90.00
_cell.angle_beta   90.00
_cell.angle_gamma   90.00
#
_symmetry.space_group_name_H-M   'P 1'
#
loop_
_entity.id
_entity.type
_entity.pdbx_description
1 polymer ?
#
loop_
_entity_poly.entity_id
_entity_poly.type
_entity_poly.pdbx_seq_one_letter_code
_entity_poly.pdbx_strand_id
1 'polypeptide(L)'
;MELKRRAWRSLHIWKNRKVAEVSLTIDDFREVRGTKADAEDVINIPRLAAGNQIALFFHQLPDRTRETRVSIRTRAPYDAIAVASRFGGGGHARAAGCTIKGSMAVAKRQLRRAVKELLLG
;
A
#
# COMPACT_ATOMS: atom_id res chain seq x y z
N MET A 1 -4.50 -11.63 15.31
CA MET A 1 -5.12 -10.51 14.61
C MET A 1 -5.51 -10.94 13.21
N GLU A 2 -6.79 -10.98 12.97
CA GLU A 2 -7.31 -11.53 11.72
C GLU A 2 -6.97 -10.69 10.49
N LEU A 3 -7.02 -9.36 10.60
CA LEU A 3 -6.63 -8.49 9.48
C LEU A 3 -5.18 -8.66 9.10
N LYS A 4 -4.28 -8.78 10.07
CA LYS A 4 -2.86 -9.00 9.79
C LYS A 4 -2.63 -10.33 9.09
N ARG A 5 -3.36 -11.38 9.48
CA ARG A 5 -3.26 -12.68 8.83
C ARG A 5 -3.67 -12.58 7.36
N ARG A 6 -4.77 -11.87 7.08
CA ARG A 6 -5.23 -11.67 5.71
C ARG A 6 -4.25 -10.84 4.90
N ALA A 7 -3.66 -9.81 5.52
CA ALA A 7 -2.63 -9.03 4.87
C ALA A 7 -1.41 -9.88 4.52
N TRP A 8 -0.95 -10.74 5.43
CA TRP A 8 0.15 -11.66 5.17
C TRP A 8 -0.12 -12.55 3.96
N ARG A 9 -1.36 -13.04 3.82
CA ARG A 9 -1.75 -13.88 2.68
C ARG A 9 -1.65 -13.14 1.35
N SER A 10 -1.81 -11.81 1.37
CA SER A 10 -1.77 -10.98 0.17
C SER A 10 -0.37 -10.54 -0.20
N LEU A 11 0.64 -10.85 0.61
CA LEU A 11 2.00 -10.37 0.41
C LEU A 11 2.52 -10.73 -0.97
N HIS A 12 2.95 -9.73 -1.71
CA HIS A 12 3.52 -9.88 -3.04
C HIS A 12 4.83 -9.10 -3.10
N ILE A 13 5.89 -9.78 -3.47
CA ILE A 13 7.23 -9.19 -3.56
C ILE A 13 7.64 -9.21 -5.02
N TRP A 14 8.09 -8.08 -5.54
CA TRP A 14 8.41 -7.97 -6.97
C TRP A 14 9.58 -7.02 -7.21
N LYS A 15 10.03 -6.95 -8.48
CA LYS A 15 11.15 -6.11 -8.93
C LYS A 15 12.42 -6.41 -8.15
N ASN A 16 12.87 -7.66 -8.24
CA ASN A 16 14.09 -8.12 -7.56
C ASN A 16 14.03 -7.86 -6.05
N ARG A 17 12.85 -8.10 -5.45
CA ARG A 17 12.60 -7.95 -4.02
C ARG A 17 12.67 -6.51 -3.50
N LYS A 18 12.75 -5.53 -4.42
CA LYS A 18 12.80 -4.12 -4.00
C LYS A 18 11.46 -3.61 -3.50
N VAL A 19 10.37 -4.20 -3.97
CA VAL A 19 9.02 -3.78 -3.60
C VAL A 19 8.29 -4.91 -2.92
N ALA A 20 7.67 -4.62 -1.78
CA ALA A 20 6.79 -5.54 -1.08
C ALA A 20 5.45 -4.85 -0.87
N GLU A 21 4.36 -5.54 -1.15
CA GLU A 21 3.03 -4.98 -0.98
C GLU A 21 2.08 -5.95 -0.32
N VAL A 22 1.12 -5.41 0.42
CA VAL A 22 0.00 -6.16 0.97
C VAL A 22 -1.29 -5.39 0.68
N SER A 23 -2.42 -6.08 0.75
CA SER A 23 -3.71 -5.45 0.49
C SER A 23 -4.80 -6.03 1.38
N LEU A 24 -5.79 -5.19 1.71
CA LEU A 24 -7.00 -5.58 2.43
C LEU A 24 -8.19 -5.05 1.65
N THR A 25 -9.09 -5.94 1.27
CA THR A 25 -10.30 -5.58 0.52
C THR A 25 -11.41 -5.17 1.47
N ILE A 26 -12.50 -4.63 0.90
CA ILE A 26 -13.72 -4.35 1.66
C ILE A 26 -14.21 -5.62 2.36
N ASP A 27 -14.18 -6.75 1.65
CA ASP A 27 -14.64 -8.02 2.20
C ASP A 27 -13.78 -8.46 3.39
N ASP A 28 -12.46 -8.23 3.32
CA ASP A 28 -11.59 -8.53 4.46
C ASP A 28 -12.04 -7.81 5.73
N PHE A 29 -12.35 -6.51 5.60
CA PHE A 29 -12.82 -5.72 6.75
C PHE A 29 -14.19 -6.18 7.24
N ARG A 30 -15.11 -6.47 6.32
CA ARG A 30 -16.46 -6.89 6.69
C ARG A 30 -16.46 -8.24 7.38
N GLU A 31 -15.71 -9.20 6.87
CA GLU A 31 -15.69 -10.56 7.39
C GLU A 31 -15.12 -10.64 8.79
N VAL A 32 -14.12 -9.80 9.11
CA VAL A 32 -13.54 -9.80 10.44
C VAL A 32 -14.07 -8.68 11.32
N ARG A 33 -15.02 -7.89 10.82
CA ARG A 33 -15.56 -6.73 11.51
C ARG A 33 -14.45 -5.77 11.95
N GLY A 34 -13.43 -5.63 11.10
CA GLY A 34 -12.30 -4.77 11.37
C GLY A 34 -12.59 -3.31 11.07
N THR A 35 -11.83 -2.43 11.72
CA THR A 35 -11.93 -0.99 11.54
C THR A 35 -10.64 -0.44 10.95
N LYS A 36 -10.68 0.83 10.54
CA LYS A 36 -9.48 1.52 10.08
C LYS A 36 -8.37 1.47 11.14
N ALA A 37 -8.73 1.63 12.41
CA ALA A 37 -7.76 1.58 13.50
C ALA A 37 -7.06 0.22 13.59
N ASP A 38 -7.79 -0.87 13.31
CA ASP A 38 -7.22 -2.21 13.33
C ASP A 38 -6.18 -2.43 12.24
N ALA A 39 -6.19 -1.59 11.20
CA ALA A 39 -5.28 -1.73 10.06
C ALA A 39 -4.09 -0.77 10.11
N GLU A 40 -3.98 0.08 11.13
CA GLU A 40 -2.95 1.13 11.16
C GLU A 40 -1.53 0.60 11.06
N ASP A 41 -1.24 -0.55 11.65
CA ASP A 41 0.11 -1.10 11.66
C ASP A 41 0.35 -2.17 10.59
N VAL A 42 -0.62 -2.42 9.72
CA VAL A 42 -0.48 -3.42 8.65
C VAL A 42 0.67 -3.07 7.70
N ILE A 43 0.94 -1.78 7.50
CA ILE A 43 2.07 -1.34 6.64
C ILE A 43 3.41 -1.90 7.12
N ASN A 44 3.52 -2.25 8.39
CA ASN A 44 4.76 -2.82 8.91
C ASN A 44 5.07 -4.20 8.32
N ILE A 45 4.06 -4.92 7.85
CA ILE A 45 4.27 -6.23 7.22
C ILE A 45 5.17 -6.12 5.99
N PRO A 46 4.82 -5.32 4.96
CA PRO A 46 5.71 -5.20 3.81
C PRO A 46 7.01 -4.45 4.14
N ARG A 47 6.99 -3.55 5.14
CA ARG A 47 8.21 -2.86 5.55
C ARG A 47 9.28 -3.82 6.06
N LEU A 48 8.87 -4.91 6.69
CA LEU A 48 9.78 -5.89 7.29
C LEU A 48 10.20 -6.99 6.32
N ALA A 49 9.63 -7.01 5.12
CA ALA A 49 10.02 -8.01 4.12
C ALA A 49 11.49 -7.80 3.74
N ALA A 50 12.23 -8.90 3.68
CA ALA A 50 13.67 -8.84 3.44
C ALA A 50 13.99 -8.23 2.08
N GLY A 51 14.94 -7.30 2.07
CA GLY A 51 15.46 -6.70 0.83
C GLY A 51 14.60 -5.60 0.24
N ASN A 52 13.45 -5.26 0.85
CA ASN A 52 12.60 -4.24 0.27
C ASN A 52 13.21 -2.84 0.37
N GLN A 53 12.91 -2.03 -0.61
CA GLN A 53 13.24 -0.60 -0.63
C GLN A 53 11.96 0.23 -0.59
N ILE A 54 10.85 -0.35 -1.02
CA ILE A 54 9.55 0.30 -1.09
C ILE A 54 8.51 -0.67 -0.54
N ALA A 55 7.70 -0.21 0.40
CA ALA A 55 6.62 -0.98 0.99
C ALA A 55 5.29 -0.29 0.71
N LEU A 56 4.31 -1.04 0.24
CA LEU A 56 3.00 -0.55 -0.13
C LEU A 56 1.91 -1.29 0.64
N PHE A 57 0.90 -0.54 1.06
CA PHE A 57 -0.29 -1.13 1.65
C PHE A 57 -1.52 -0.52 0.97
N PHE A 58 -2.26 -1.36 0.24
CA PHE A 58 -3.52 -0.98 -0.40
C PHE A 58 -4.68 -1.42 0.47
N HIS A 59 -5.64 -0.54 0.71
CA HIS A 59 -6.84 -0.98 1.43
C HIS A 59 -8.07 -0.18 1.03
N GLN A 60 -9.21 -0.85 1.14
CA GLN A 60 -10.53 -0.25 0.89
C GLN A 60 -11.37 -0.41 2.16
N LEU A 61 -11.97 0.69 2.61
CA LEU A 61 -12.83 0.66 3.79
C LEU A 61 -14.29 0.48 3.35
N PRO A 62 -15.11 -0.23 4.17
CA PRO A 62 -16.52 -0.47 3.82
C PRO A 62 -17.35 0.81 3.61
N ASP A 63 -16.98 1.92 4.26
CA ASP A 63 -17.69 3.19 4.11
C ASP A 63 -17.15 4.04 2.96
N ARG A 64 -16.13 3.56 2.23
CA ARG A 64 -15.51 4.28 1.11
C ARG A 64 -15.22 3.33 -0.03
N THR A 65 -16.29 2.78 -0.59
CA THR A 65 -16.19 1.65 -1.53
C THR A 65 -15.68 2.01 -2.92
N ARG A 66 -15.64 3.30 -3.27
CA ARG A 66 -15.23 3.73 -4.60
C ARG A 66 -13.81 4.27 -4.67
N GLU A 67 -13.04 4.05 -3.63
CA GLU A 67 -11.66 4.49 -3.59
C GLU A 67 -10.79 3.48 -2.87
N THR A 68 -9.51 3.51 -3.19
CA THR A 68 -8.50 2.66 -2.55
C THR A 68 -7.44 3.56 -1.94
N ARG A 69 -7.18 3.38 -0.67
CA ARG A 69 -6.11 4.10 0.02
C ARG A 69 -4.81 3.34 -0.14
N VAL A 70 -3.71 4.11 -0.23
CA VAL A 70 -2.39 3.51 -0.34
C VAL A 70 -1.46 4.18 0.66
N SER A 71 -0.81 3.36 1.48
CA SER A 71 0.27 3.80 2.34
C SER A 71 1.59 3.41 1.69
N ILE A 72 2.55 4.32 1.70
CA ILE A 72 3.84 4.13 1.03
C ILE A 72 4.95 4.39 2.05
N ARG A 73 5.89 3.46 2.14
CA ARG A 73 7.10 3.62 2.96
C ARG A 73 8.30 3.32 2.09
N THR A 74 9.34 4.12 2.20
CA THR A 74 10.53 3.94 1.36
C THR A 74 11.81 4.04 2.19
N ARG A 75 12.88 3.49 1.63
CA ARG A 75 14.24 3.71 2.09
C ARG A 75 14.93 4.60 1.07
N ALA A 76 15.91 5.41 1.54
CA ALA A 76 16.69 6.23 0.61
C ALA A 76 17.33 5.33 -0.45
N PRO A 77 17.44 5.77 -1.70
CA PRO A 77 17.20 7.11 -2.23
C PRO A 77 15.74 7.35 -2.71
N TYR A 78 14.85 6.41 -2.53
CA TYR A 78 13.49 6.52 -3.07
C TYR A 78 12.63 7.43 -2.20
N ASP A 79 11.90 8.34 -2.83
CA ASP A 79 11.07 9.33 -2.17
C ASP A 79 9.60 8.96 -2.27
N ALA A 80 8.98 8.66 -1.13
CA ALA A 80 7.57 8.29 -1.08
C ALA A 80 6.64 9.40 -1.62
N ILE A 81 7.01 10.66 -1.41
CA ILE A 81 6.20 11.79 -1.92
C ILE A 81 6.17 11.79 -3.44
N ALA A 82 7.27 11.41 -4.09
CA ALA A 82 7.32 11.37 -5.55
C ALA A 82 6.23 10.48 -6.15
N VAL A 83 5.87 9.41 -5.45
CA VAL A 83 4.76 8.54 -5.86
C VAL A 83 3.42 9.13 -5.43
N ALA A 84 3.29 9.46 -4.14
CA ALA A 84 2.00 9.89 -3.57
C ALA A 84 1.46 11.15 -4.24
N SER A 85 2.34 12.12 -4.54
CA SER A 85 1.91 13.40 -5.12
C SER A 85 1.29 13.24 -6.52
N ARG A 86 1.63 12.19 -7.24
CA ARG A 86 1.04 11.91 -8.55
C ARG A 86 -0.45 11.61 -8.47
N PHE A 87 -0.93 11.26 -7.28
CA PHE A 87 -2.33 10.93 -7.02
C PHE A 87 -2.97 11.93 -6.03
N GLY A 88 -2.37 13.11 -5.90
CA GLY A 88 -2.91 14.13 -5.03
C GLY A 88 -2.64 13.92 -3.54
N GLY A 89 -1.79 12.96 -3.20
CA GLY A 89 -1.42 12.67 -1.83
C GLY A 89 -0.21 13.44 -1.35
N GLY A 90 0.31 13.05 -0.20
CA GLY A 90 1.46 13.71 0.40
C GLY A 90 1.98 12.97 1.62
N GLY A 91 2.84 13.63 2.37
CA GLY A 91 3.47 13.08 3.56
C GLY A 91 4.91 13.51 3.66
N HIS A 92 5.78 12.55 3.92
CA HIS A 92 7.23 12.77 4.06
C HIS A 92 8.00 11.88 3.10
N ALA A 93 9.29 12.16 2.93
CA ALA A 93 10.14 11.40 2.00
C ALA A 93 10.14 9.90 2.27
N ARG A 94 10.06 9.49 3.55
CA ARG A 94 10.09 8.07 3.95
C ARG A 94 8.70 7.48 4.16
N ALA A 95 7.66 8.31 4.27
CA ALA A 95 6.31 7.86 4.62
C ALA A 95 5.26 8.80 4.02
N ALA A 96 4.50 8.32 3.07
CA ALA A 96 3.47 9.11 2.40
C ALA A 96 2.24 8.26 2.14
N GLY A 97 1.16 8.90 1.73
CA GLY A 97 -0.07 8.20 1.40
C GLY A 97 -0.87 8.94 0.37
N CYS A 98 -1.74 8.21 -0.30
CA CYS A 98 -2.65 8.78 -1.29
C CYS A 98 -3.94 7.97 -1.35
N THR A 99 -4.93 8.53 -2.03
CA THR A 99 -6.19 7.86 -2.30
C THR A 99 -6.41 7.85 -3.80
N ILE A 100 -6.66 6.67 -4.36
CA ILE A 100 -6.89 6.51 -5.78
C ILE A 100 -8.35 6.13 -5.98
N LYS A 101 -9.07 6.89 -6.81
CA LYS A 101 -10.45 6.57 -7.14
C LYS A 101 -10.47 5.29 -7.97
N GLY A 102 -11.35 4.35 -7.58
CA GLY A 102 -11.53 3.13 -8.30
C GLY A 102 -11.34 1.88 -7.45
N SER A 103 -11.42 0.75 -8.13
CA SER A 103 -11.28 -0.57 -7.50
C SER A 103 -9.84 -0.84 -7.05
N MET A 104 -9.69 -1.90 -6.26
CA MET A 104 -8.37 -2.37 -5.86
C MET A 104 -7.49 -2.66 -7.09
N ALA A 105 -8.05 -3.29 -8.12
CA ALA A 105 -7.30 -3.61 -9.34
C ALA A 105 -6.81 -2.35 -10.06
N VAL A 106 -7.65 -1.34 -10.17
CA VAL A 106 -7.28 -0.06 -10.80
C VAL A 106 -6.18 0.62 -10.00
N ALA A 107 -6.35 0.70 -8.69
CA ALA A 107 -5.37 1.34 -7.81
C ALA A 107 -4.00 0.65 -7.90
N LYS A 108 -4.00 -0.67 -7.85
CA LYS A 108 -2.75 -1.43 -7.95
C LYS A 108 -2.05 -1.19 -9.28
N ARG A 109 -2.81 -1.20 -10.38
CA ARG A 109 -2.22 -0.98 -11.70
C ARG A 109 -1.56 0.40 -11.80
N GLN A 110 -2.27 1.43 -11.36
CA GLN A 110 -1.77 2.80 -11.47
C GLN A 110 -0.60 3.05 -10.54
N LEU A 111 -0.69 2.60 -9.31
CA LEU A 111 0.38 2.83 -8.35
C LEU A 111 1.64 2.02 -8.69
N ARG A 112 1.47 0.76 -9.11
CA ARG A 112 2.61 -0.07 -9.51
C ARG A 112 3.36 0.55 -10.69
N ARG A 113 2.63 1.16 -11.63
CA ARG A 113 3.26 1.88 -12.75
C ARG A 113 4.13 3.03 -12.24
N ALA A 114 3.60 3.83 -11.31
CA ALA A 114 4.33 4.95 -10.75
C ALA A 114 5.59 4.48 -10.01
N VAL A 115 5.48 3.38 -9.26
CA VAL A 115 6.62 2.80 -8.55
C VAL A 115 7.68 2.29 -9.52
N LYS A 116 7.26 1.63 -10.60
CA LYS A 116 8.20 1.15 -11.63
C LYS A 116 8.97 2.30 -12.25
N GLU A 117 8.29 3.41 -12.54
CA GLU A 117 8.95 4.59 -13.08
C GLU A 117 9.95 5.19 -12.09
N LEU A 118 9.60 5.22 -10.82
CA LEU A 118 10.51 5.68 -9.77
C LEU A 118 11.78 4.83 -9.72
N LEU A 119 11.63 3.51 -9.85
CA LEU A 119 12.76 2.59 -9.82
C LEU A 119 13.66 2.72 -11.03
N LEU A 120 13.14 3.16 -12.17
CA LEU A 120 13.91 3.39 -13.38
C LEU A 120 14.69 4.70 -13.34
N GLY A 121 14.15 5.67 -12.66
CA GLY A 121 14.77 6.97 -12.52
C GLY A 121 15.80 6.99 -11.41
#